data_c8be663541b5673f885100a5afa37430
#
_entry.id   c8be663541b5673f885100a5afa37430
#
_cell.length_a   1.000
_cell.length_b   1.000
_cell.length_c   1.000
_cell.angle_alpha   90.00
_cell.angle_beta   90.00
_cell.angle_gamma   90.00
#
_symmetry.space_group_name_H-M   'P 1'
#
loop_
_entity.id
_entity.type
_entity.pdbx_description
1 polymer ?
#
loop_
_entity_poly.entity_id
_entity_poly.type
_entity_poly.pdbx_seq_one_letter_code
_entity_poly.pdbx_strand_id
1 'polypeptide(L)'
;MLMVETTSGQRRDTARAVIDASGTWQTPNPLGVGGLSAEGESEFRDRIGYGIPDVLGRDRDLYAGRTTLVAGAGHSAANALLELANLSESAPDTSAIWTTRSTDLVRIYGGGDADALPARGELGSEVKDLAESGRVRLVTGFATTAIREVGGRLLVDGQTKDGVLTIGPVDRIIAATGQRPDLVLTRELRLDLDPWLESVKALGPLIDPNEHSCGDVPPHGHRELSHPEPGFYTVGIKSYGRAPTFLLLTGYEQVRSVAAAIAGDMAAADAVQLVLPETGVCTVPASFSGSASKGCCGGPAAEAVDACCVADAQAKEGGKAGCGCSAAA
;
A
#
# COMPACT_ATOMS: atom_id res chain seq x y z
N MET A 1 -10.11 -9.08 -27.09
CA MET A 1 -10.72 -7.80 -27.56
C MET A 1 -10.93 -6.92 -26.33
N LEU A 2 -10.55 -5.66 -26.42
CA LEU A 2 -10.69 -4.64 -25.38
C LEU A 2 -11.66 -3.56 -25.84
N MET A 3 -12.57 -3.13 -24.96
CA MET A 3 -13.35 -1.92 -25.16
C MET A 3 -12.63 -0.76 -24.46
N VAL A 4 -12.27 0.26 -25.20
CA VAL A 4 -11.56 1.43 -24.69
C VAL A 4 -12.49 2.63 -24.78
N GLU A 5 -12.72 3.30 -23.66
CA GLU A 5 -13.45 4.55 -23.60
C GLU A 5 -12.46 5.72 -23.66
N THR A 6 -12.75 6.69 -24.53
CA THR A 6 -11.92 7.88 -24.74
C THR A 6 -12.81 9.12 -24.73
N THR A 7 -12.21 10.30 -24.68
CA THR A 7 -12.92 11.57 -24.80
C THR A 7 -13.68 11.73 -26.12
N SER A 8 -13.29 10.99 -27.17
CA SER A 8 -13.93 10.97 -28.49
C SER A 8 -14.93 9.82 -28.68
N GLY A 9 -15.17 9.00 -27.67
CA GLY A 9 -16.11 7.87 -27.71
C GLY A 9 -15.44 6.53 -27.43
N GLN A 10 -16.15 5.44 -27.71
CA GLN A 10 -15.69 4.07 -27.48
C GLN A 10 -15.05 3.49 -28.75
N ARG A 11 -13.95 2.77 -28.57
CA ARG A 11 -13.32 1.97 -29.64
C ARG A 11 -13.04 0.54 -29.17
N ARG A 12 -12.88 -0.37 -30.13
CA ARG A 12 -12.52 -1.76 -29.88
C ARG A 12 -11.09 -2.00 -30.32
N ASP A 13 -10.26 -2.49 -29.41
CA ASP A 13 -8.89 -2.86 -29.70
C ASP A 13 -8.72 -4.39 -29.58
N THR A 14 -7.82 -4.95 -30.39
CA THR A 14 -7.40 -6.36 -30.27
C THR A 14 -5.94 -6.41 -29.84
N ALA A 15 -5.63 -7.30 -28.90
CA ALA A 15 -4.28 -7.51 -28.42
C ALA A 15 -3.97 -9.01 -28.34
N ARG A 16 -2.70 -9.38 -28.55
CA ARG A 16 -2.21 -10.76 -28.39
C ARG A 16 -2.16 -11.15 -26.92
N ALA A 17 -1.81 -10.20 -26.06
CA ALA A 17 -1.76 -10.37 -24.62
C ALA A 17 -2.28 -9.12 -23.92
N VAL A 18 -2.77 -9.29 -22.70
CA VAL A 18 -3.22 -8.21 -21.81
C VAL A 18 -2.56 -8.39 -20.47
N ILE A 19 -1.99 -7.30 -19.96
CA ILE A 19 -1.42 -7.23 -18.61
C ILE A 19 -2.29 -6.28 -17.79
N ASP A 20 -2.95 -6.81 -16.76
CA ASP A 20 -3.70 -6.00 -15.82
C ASP A 20 -2.79 -5.56 -14.66
N ALA A 21 -2.40 -4.31 -14.69
CA ALA A 21 -1.59 -3.62 -13.68
C ALA A 21 -2.38 -2.48 -13.00
N SER A 22 -3.71 -2.55 -12.99
CA SER A 22 -4.58 -1.45 -12.54
C SER A 22 -4.57 -1.21 -11.02
N GLY A 23 -3.92 -2.09 -10.26
CA GLY A 23 -3.77 -1.93 -8.81
C GLY A 23 -5.05 -2.21 -8.01
N THR A 24 -5.09 -1.68 -6.78
CA THR A 24 -6.18 -1.90 -5.81
C THR A 24 -6.73 -0.60 -5.21
N TRP A 25 -6.16 0.56 -5.56
CA TRP A 25 -6.44 1.85 -4.93
C TRP A 25 -7.89 2.34 -5.11
N GLN A 26 -8.57 1.89 -6.16
CA GLN A 26 -9.93 2.31 -6.48
C GLN A 26 -11.00 1.58 -5.64
N THR A 27 -10.61 0.53 -4.94
CA THR A 27 -11.54 -0.36 -4.22
C THR A 27 -11.12 -0.51 -2.75
N PRO A 28 -11.16 0.56 -1.95
CA PRO A 28 -10.83 0.49 -0.53
C PRO A 28 -11.88 -0.37 0.21
N ASN A 29 -11.42 -1.09 1.23
CA ASN A 29 -12.33 -1.75 2.14
C ASN A 29 -13.08 -0.71 2.98
N PRO A 30 -14.35 -0.94 3.28
CA PRO A 30 -15.12 -0.08 4.17
C PRO A 30 -14.62 -0.17 5.62
N LEU A 31 -15.10 0.76 6.45
CA LEU A 31 -14.78 0.81 7.87
C LEU A 31 -15.43 -0.30 8.68
N GLY A 32 -16.62 -0.71 8.25
CA GLY A 32 -17.44 -1.65 9.00
C GLY A 32 -16.88 -3.07 9.05
N VAL A 33 -17.38 -3.85 9.98
CA VAL A 33 -16.99 -5.24 10.19
C VAL A 33 -17.43 -6.14 9.04
N GLY A 34 -16.68 -7.21 8.81
CA GLY A 34 -17.02 -8.22 7.81
C GLY A 34 -16.89 -7.75 6.36
N GLY A 35 -16.25 -6.61 6.12
CA GLY A 35 -16.13 -6.02 4.75
C GLY A 35 -17.41 -5.31 4.30
N LEU A 36 -18.33 -5.01 5.21
CA LEU A 36 -19.51 -4.22 4.98
C LEU A 36 -19.29 -2.77 5.40
N SER A 37 -19.98 -1.83 4.77
CA SER A 37 -19.98 -0.44 5.23
C SER A 37 -20.61 -0.35 6.62
N ALA A 38 -20.03 0.48 7.49
CA ALA A 38 -20.66 0.85 8.74
C ALA A 38 -21.95 1.65 8.46
N GLU A 39 -22.92 1.60 9.37
CA GLU A 39 -24.10 2.45 9.28
C GLU A 39 -23.66 3.93 9.23
N GLY A 40 -24.20 4.72 8.31
CA GLY A 40 -23.83 6.12 8.10
C GLY A 40 -22.49 6.34 7.33
N GLU A 41 -21.71 5.33 7.04
CA GLU A 41 -20.41 5.49 6.35
C GLU A 41 -20.55 6.16 4.98
N SER A 42 -21.58 5.83 4.24
CA SER A 42 -21.86 6.44 2.92
C SER A 42 -22.34 7.89 3.04
N GLU A 43 -23.06 8.23 4.11
CA GLU A 43 -23.55 9.59 4.38
C GLU A 43 -22.40 10.57 4.66
N PHE A 44 -21.38 10.11 5.40
CA PHE A 44 -20.23 10.93 5.82
C PHE A 44 -18.98 10.69 4.97
N ARG A 45 -19.15 10.19 3.74
CA ARG A 45 -18.03 9.81 2.85
C ARG A 45 -17.05 10.94 2.58
N ASP A 46 -17.50 12.16 2.49
CA ASP A 46 -16.69 13.37 2.30
C ASP A 46 -15.77 13.69 3.49
N ARG A 47 -16.08 13.12 4.66
CA ARG A 47 -15.30 13.24 5.90
C ARG A 47 -14.42 12.03 6.18
N ILE A 48 -14.41 11.04 5.29
CA ILE A 48 -13.63 9.80 5.40
C ILE A 48 -12.58 9.78 4.29
N GLY A 49 -11.29 9.82 4.67
CA GLY A 49 -10.18 9.56 3.76
C GLY A 49 -9.88 8.07 3.71
N TYR A 50 -9.87 7.47 2.52
CA TYR A 50 -9.51 6.05 2.36
C TYR A 50 -8.06 5.91 1.93
N GLY A 51 -7.35 4.94 2.49
CA GLY A 51 -5.95 4.66 2.20
C GLY A 51 -4.99 5.58 2.97
N ILE A 52 -4.09 6.22 2.27
CA ILE A 52 -3.08 7.12 2.85
C ILE A 52 -3.30 8.52 2.26
N PRO A 53 -4.00 9.43 2.97
CA PRO A 53 -4.12 10.83 2.54
C PRO A 53 -2.76 11.54 2.68
N ASP A 54 -2.54 12.55 1.85
CA ASP A 54 -1.35 13.41 1.90
C ASP A 54 -1.52 14.49 3.00
N VAL A 55 -1.39 14.05 4.27
CA VAL A 55 -1.70 14.85 5.47
C VAL A 55 -0.77 16.06 5.62
N LEU A 56 0.48 15.96 5.19
CA LEU A 56 1.46 17.04 5.29
C LEU A 56 1.48 17.95 4.06
N GLY A 57 0.91 17.49 2.93
CA GLY A 57 0.87 18.21 1.65
C GLY A 57 -0.53 18.64 1.24
N ARG A 58 -1.03 18.07 0.15
CA ARG A 58 -2.30 18.47 -0.50
C ARG A 58 -3.51 18.46 0.43
N ASP A 59 -3.59 17.47 1.33
CA ASP A 59 -4.76 17.28 2.19
C ASP A 59 -4.61 17.94 3.58
N ARG A 60 -3.54 18.72 3.79
CA ARG A 60 -3.18 19.31 5.07
C ARG A 60 -4.33 20.08 5.74
N ASP A 61 -5.04 20.90 4.99
CA ASP A 61 -6.13 21.73 5.52
C ASP A 61 -7.35 20.92 5.97
N LEU A 62 -7.44 19.66 5.55
CA LEU A 62 -8.47 18.74 6.02
C LEU A 62 -8.21 18.19 7.41
N TYR A 63 -6.94 18.22 7.89
CA TYR A 63 -6.50 17.58 9.12
C TYR A 63 -5.92 18.54 10.14
N ALA A 64 -5.34 19.67 9.72
CA ALA A 64 -4.73 20.67 10.61
C ALA A 64 -5.75 21.24 11.60
N GLY A 65 -5.42 21.25 12.90
CA GLY A 65 -6.27 21.72 13.97
C GLY A 65 -7.52 20.86 14.23
N ARG A 66 -7.50 19.59 13.81
CA ARG A 66 -8.66 18.68 13.91
C ARG A 66 -8.35 17.39 14.64
N THR A 67 -9.38 16.80 15.23
CA THR A 67 -9.31 15.44 15.78
C THR A 67 -9.64 14.43 14.69
N THR A 68 -8.69 13.55 14.37
CA THR A 68 -8.84 12.53 13.33
C THR A 68 -8.83 11.14 13.95
N LEU A 69 -9.82 10.30 13.59
CA LEU A 69 -9.79 8.86 13.90
C LEU A 69 -9.10 8.13 12.76
N VAL A 70 -8.09 7.32 13.07
CA VAL A 70 -7.40 6.43 12.12
C VAL A 70 -7.81 4.99 12.43
N ALA A 71 -8.48 4.33 11.49
CA ALA A 71 -8.93 2.95 11.63
C ALA A 71 -8.08 2.01 10.77
N GLY A 72 -7.36 1.09 11.42
CA GLY A 72 -6.55 0.08 10.75
C GLY A 72 -5.30 -0.29 11.54
N ALA A 73 -4.68 -1.42 11.19
CA ALA A 73 -3.49 -1.96 11.84
C ALA A 73 -2.42 -2.38 10.82
N GLY A 74 -2.33 -1.67 9.69
CA GLY A 74 -1.30 -1.86 8.67
C GLY A 74 -0.40 -0.64 8.53
N HIS A 75 0.60 -0.73 7.65
CA HIS A 75 1.57 0.34 7.38
C HIS A 75 0.88 1.65 6.92
N SER A 76 -0.26 1.57 6.23
CA SER A 76 -1.03 2.77 5.85
C SER A 76 -1.54 3.53 7.08
N ALA A 77 -1.99 2.82 8.13
CA ALA A 77 -2.39 3.45 9.39
C ALA A 77 -1.17 4.05 10.10
N ALA A 78 -0.04 3.32 10.13
CA ALA A 78 1.20 3.78 10.72
C ALA A 78 1.66 5.10 10.10
N ASN A 79 1.76 5.17 8.77
CA ASN A 79 2.15 6.39 8.06
C ASN A 79 1.19 7.57 8.37
N ALA A 80 -0.13 7.33 8.30
CA ALA A 80 -1.11 8.38 8.60
C ALA A 80 -1.00 8.90 10.04
N LEU A 81 -0.72 8.03 11.02
CA LEU A 81 -0.52 8.42 12.42
C LEU A 81 0.74 9.25 12.62
N LEU A 82 1.84 8.87 11.99
CA LEU A 82 3.10 9.62 12.05
C LEU A 82 2.96 10.98 11.37
N GLU A 83 2.31 11.05 10.22
CA GLU A 83 2.05 12.33 9.54
C GLU A 83 1.14 13.25 10.36
N LEU A 84 0.09 12.72 11.02
CA LEU A 84 -0.75 13.51 11.93
C LEU A 84 0.03 13.98 13.16
N ALA A 85 0.93 13.16 13.71
CA ALA A 85 1.78 13.55 14.81
C ALA A 85 2.77 14.66 14.40
N ASN A 86 3.37 14.57 13.22
CA ASN A 86 4.22 15.62 12.66
C ASN A 86 3.43 16.91 12.38
N LEU A 87 2.20 16.77 11.85
CA LEU A 87 1.33 17.92 11.61
C LEU A 87 0.99 18.66 12.92
N SER A 88 0.84 17.95 14.04
CA SER A 88 0.53 18.54 15.34
C SER A 88 1.65 19.47 15.84
N GLU A 89 2.88 19.32 15.38
CA GLU A 89 4.01 20.20 15.75
C GLU A 89 3.84 21.62 15.17
N SER A 90 3.23 21.72 13.97
CA SER A 90 2.96 23.00 13.29
C SER A 90 1.50 23.45 13.42
N ALA A 91 0.60 22.58 13.87
CA ALA A 91 -0.81 22.85 14.11
C ALA A 91 -1.22 22.17 15.45
N PRO A 92 -1.00 22.83 16.60
CA PRO A 92 -1.06 22.20 17.93
C PRO A 92 -2.41 21.57 18.32
N ASP A 93 -3.53 22.04 17.73
CA ASP A 93 -4.86 21.47 17.99
C ASP A 93 -5.14 20.18 17.17
N THR A 94 -4.16 19.73 16.40
CA THR A 94 -4.25 18.45 15.68
C THR A 94 -4.08 17.27 16.63
N SER A 95 -5.03 16.31 16.60
CA SER A 95 -4.96 15.14 17.45
C SER A 95 -5.44 13.88 16.70
N ALA A 96 -4.93 12.72 17.10
CA ALA A 96 -5.28 11.46 16.50
C ALA A 96 -5.81 10.45 17.53
N ILE A 97 -6.84 9.69 17.12
CA ILE A 97 -7.31 8.50 17.82
C ILE A 97 -7.08 7.32 16.90
N TRP A 98 -6.39 6.31 17.37
CA TRP A 98 -6.08 5.12 16.61
C TRP A 98 -6.95 3.96 17.05
N THR A 99 -7.66 3.33 16.11
CA THR A 99 -8.51 2.16 16.38
C THR A 99 -8.04 0.94 15.60
N THR A 100 -7.98 -0.20 16.28
CA THR A 100 -7.64 -1.48 15.65
C THR A 100 -8.66 -2.56 16.03
N ARG A 101 -8.97 -3.46 15.10
CA ARG A 101 -9.84 -4.63 15.38
C ARG A 101 -9.13 -5.67 16.22
N SER A 102 -7.82 -5.87 15.97
CA SER A 102 -6.99 -6.75 16.78
C SER A 102 -6.60 -6.09 18.09
N THR A 103 -6.49 -6.87 19.14
CA THR A 103 -5.81 -6.50 20.38
C THR A 103 -4.31 -6.74 20.33
N ASP A 104 -3.87 -7.58 19.38
CA ASP A 104 -2.46 -7.86 19.11
C ASP A 104 -1.94 -6.93 18.00
N LEU A 105 -0.91 -6.17 18.33
CA LEU A 105 -0.26 -5.18 17.47
C LEU A 105 1.15 -5.60 17.01
N VAL A 106 1.57 -6.83 17.32
CA VAL A 106 2.91 -7.33 16.95
C VAL A 106 3.20 -7.15 15.46
N ARG A 107 2.20 -7.39 14.60
CA ARG A 107 2.38 -7.24 13.15
C ARG A 107 2.68 -5.80 12.69
N ILE A 108 2.11 -4.79 13.35
CA ILE A 108 2.34 -3.39 12.98
C ILE A 108 3.62 -2.84 13.63
N TYR A 109 3.94 -3.29 14.83
CA TYR A 109 5.18 -2.89 15.51
C TYR A 109 6.40 -3.57 14.89
N GLY A 110 6.22 -4.69 14.19
CA GLY A 110 7.30 -5.40 13.50
C GLY A 110 8.35 -5.95 14.44
N GLY A 111 9.51 -6.28 13.89
CA GLY A 111 10.65 -6.84 14.63
C GLY A 111 11.59 -5.77 15.21
N GLY A 112 11.31 -4.48 15.10
CA GLY A 112 12.23 -3.42 15.48
C GLY A 112 13.57 -3.58 14.76
N ASP A 113 14.68 -3.48 15.49
CA ASP A 113 16.04 -3.65 14.94
C ASP A 113 16.32 -5.05 14.36
N ALA A 114 15.51 -6.05 14.72
CA ALA A 114 15.60 -7.43 14.21
C ALA A 114 14.68 -7.68 12.99
N ASP A 115 14.00 -6.65 12.49
CA ASP A 115 13.14 -6.79 11.31
C ASP A 115 13.98 -7.04 10.05
N ALA A 116 13.54 -7.99 9.21
CA ALA A 116 14.19 -8.29 7.93
C ALA A 116 14.19 -7.08 6.96
N LEU A 117 13.32 -6.11 7.20
CA LEU A 117 13.23 -4.84 6.46
C LEU A 117 13.42 -3.68 7.46
N PRO A 118 14.62 -3.08 7.57
CA PRO A 118 14.93 -2.05 8.56
C PRO A 118 13.92 -0.89 8.60
N ALA A 119 13.52 -0.35 7.46
CA ALA A 119 12.53 0.72 7.41
C ALA A 119 11.14 0.30 7.92
N ARG A 120 10.77 -0.98 7.86
CA ARG A 120 9.54 -1.50 8.48
C ARG A 120 9.68 -1.56 10.00
N GLY A 121 10.85 -1.99 10.49
CA GLY A 121 11.18 -2.01 11.91
C GLY A 121 11.13 -0.61 12.52
N GLU A 122 11.75 0.37 11.85
CA GLU A 122 11.74 1.79 12.24
C GLU A 122 10.31 2.33 12.31
N LEU A 123 9.52 2.19 11.24
CA LEU A 123 8.12 2.60 11.19
C LEU A 123 7.29 2.00 12.34
N GLY A 124 7.49 0.72 12.61
CA GLY A 124 6.81 0.02 13.71
C GLY A 124 7.20 0.55 15.08
N SER A 125 8.48 0.85 15.30
CA SER A 125 9.01 1.42 16.53
C SER A 125 8.46 2.83 16.78
N GLU A 126 8.47 3.70 15.76
CA GLU A 126 7.93 5.06 15.85
C GLU A 126 6.44 5.10 16.21
N VAL A 127 5.63 4.23 15.57
CA VAL A 127 4.19 4.12 15.88
C VAL A 127 3.94 3.60 17.29
N LYS A 128 4.78 2.65 17.75
CA LYS A 128 4.72 2.16 19.12
C LYS A 128 5.01 3.29 20.12
N ASP A 129 6.05 4.09 19.88
CA ASP A 129 6.41 5.24 20.71
C ASP A 129 5.30 6.30 20.75
N LEU A 130 4.62 6.56 19.63
CA LEU A 130 3.45 7.44 19.59
C LEU A 130 2.31 6.95 20.50
N ALA A 131 2.05 5.66 20.51
CA ALA A 131 0.99 5.08 21.32
C ALA A 131 1.38 5.05 22.81
N GLU A 132 2.61 4.65 23.15
CA GLU A 132 3.11 4.55 24.52
C GLU A 132 3.33 5.91 25.18
N SER A 133 3.74 6.92 24.42
CA SER A 133 3.88 8.31 24.91
C SER A 133 2.56 9.03 25.11
N GLY A 134 1.44 8.46 24.63
CA GLY A 134 0.12 9.08 24.70
C GLY A 134 -0.10 10.22 23.69
N ARG A 135 0.81 10.43 22.74
CA ARG A 135 0.62 11.39 21.63
C ARG A 135 -0.53 10.98 20.72
N VAL A 136 -0.85 9.70 20.67
CA VAL A 136 -2.00 9.11 19.97
C VAL A 136 -2.80 8.28 20.97
N ARG A 137 -4.12 8.50 21.03
CA ARG A 137 -5.01 7.68 21.85
C ARG A 137 -5.30 6.35 21.12
N LEU A 138 -4.75 5.25 21.61
CA LEU A 138 -4.98 3.91 21.06
C LEU A 138 -6.21 3.24 21.69
N VAL A 139 -7.07 2.64 20.85
CA VAL A 139 -8.20 1.80 21.24
C VAL A 139 -8.14 0.51 20.43
N THR A 140 -7.83 -0.60 21.08
CA THR A 140 -7.74 -1.93 20.47
C THR A 140 -9.02 -2.74 20.63
N GLY A 141 -9.21 -3.79 19.81
CA GLY A 141 -10.39 -4.63 19.87
C GLY A 141 -11.68 -3.90 19.49
N PHE A 142 -11.59 -2.85 18.69
CA PHE A 142 -12.71 -2.01 18.29
C PHE A 142 -13.12 -2.32 16.85
N ALA A 143 -14.33 -2.83 16.68
CA ALA A 143 -14.91 -3.18 15.40
C ALA A 143 -16.01 -2.17 15.04
N THR A 144 -15.75 -1.24 14.13
CA THR A 144 -16.66 -0.15 13.74
C THR A 144 -17.98 -0.71 13.24
N THR A 145 -19.10 -0.19 13.73
CA THR A 145 -20.46 -0.59 13.36
C THR A 145 -21.31 0.55 12.81
N ALA A 146 -21.15 1.78 13.36
CA ALA A 146 -21.91 2.94 12.90
C ALA A 146 -21.11 4.24 13.02
N ILE A 147 -21.48 5.22 12.22
CA ILE A 147 -20.99 6.59 12.24
C ILE A 147 -22.22 7.49 12.27
N ARG A 148 -22.23 8.46 13.17
CA ARG A 148 -23.30 9.44 13.30
C ARG A 148 -22.75 10.81 13.61
N GLU A 149 -23.50 11.85 13.28
CA GLU A 149 -23.11 13.23 13.55
C GLU A 149 -23.85 13.78 14.80
N VAL A 150 -23.09 14.45 15.64
CA VAL A 150 -23.63 15.19 16.78
C VAL A 150 -22.87 16.53 16.92
N GLY A 151 -23.61 17.64 16.82
CA GLY A 151 -23.01 18.96 16.95
C GLY A 151 -21.97 19.29 15.89
N GLY A 152 -22.13 18.81 14.65
CA GLY A 152 -21.21 19.04 13.54
C GLY A 152 -19.97 18.14 13.56
N ARG A 153 -19.83 17.24 14.54
CA ARG A 153 -18.70 16.31 14.65
C ARG A 153 -19.19 14.84 14.62
N LEU A 154 -18.31 13.94 14.23
CA LEU A 154 -18.64 12.52 14.11
C LEU A 154 -18.43 11.79 15.44
N LEU A 155 -19.37 10.91 15.75
CA LEU A 155 -19.23 9.85 16.73
C LEU A 155 -19.16 8.52 16.01
N VAL A 156 -18.24 7.67 16.42
CA VAL A 156 -18.02 6.35 15.81
C VAL A 156 -18.33 5.27 16.84
N ASP A 157 -19.35 4.51 16.57
CA ASP A 157 -19.77 3.39 17.42
C ASP A 157 -19.09 2.11 16.92
N GLY A 158 -18.68 1.28 17.84
CA GLY A 158 -18.05 -0.02 17.52
C GLY A 158 -18.28 -1.04 18.59
N GLN A 159 -18.25 -2.30 18.18
CA GLN A 159 -18.33 -3.45 19.07
C GLN A 159 -16.95 -3.77 19.64
N THR A 160 -16.88 -3.95 20.94
CA THR A 160 -15.72 -4.48 21.68
C THR A 160 -16.12 -5.78 22.40
N LYS A 161 -15.15 -6.43 23.03
CA LYS A 161 -15.45 -7.60 23.90
C LYS A 161 -16.36 -7.25 25.10
N ASP A 162 -16.33 -6.00 25.54
CA ASP A 162 -17.06 -5.50 26.71
C ASP A 162 -18.41 -4.84 26.34
N GLY A 163 -18.78 -4.86 25.06
CA GLY A 163 -20.01 -4.26 24.55
C GLY A 163 -19.75 -3.12 23.55
N VAL A 164 -20.77 -2.32 23.30
CA VAL A 164 -20.68 -1.17 22.39
C VAL A 164 -19.89 -0.06 23.05
N LEU A 165 -18.91 0.48 22.33
CA LEU A 165 -18.13 1.64 22.71
C LEU A 165 -18.32 2.76 21.67
N THR A 166 -18.54 3.98 22.12
CA THR A 166 -18.57 5.18 21.27
C THR A 166 -17.24 5.94 21.37
N ILE A 167 -16.63 6.25 20.25
CA ILE A 167 -15.42 7.06 20.14
C ILE A 167 -15.76 8.41 19.49
N GLY A 168 -15.14 9.46 19.95
CA GLY A 168 -15.31 10.82 19.44
C GLY A 168 -15.60 11.82 20.57
N PRO A 169 -16.01 13.05 20.22
CA PRO A 169 -16.26 13.52 18.86
C PRO A 169 -14.99 13.71 18.05
N VAL A 170 -15.02 13.35 16.76
CA VAL A 170 -13.93 13.53 15.79
C VAL A 170 -14.39 14.36 14.60
N ASP A 171 -13.46 15.01 13.94
CA ASP A 171 -13.78 15.87 12.78
C ASP A 171 -13.67 15.08 11.47
N ARG A 172 -12.73 14.14 11.41
CA ARG A 172 -12.44 13.33 10.24
C ARG A 172 -12.09 11.88 10.62
N ILE A 173 -12.18 11.01 9.62
CA ILE A 173 -11.78 9.61 9.75
C ILE A 173 -10.81 9.28 8.62
N ILE A 174 -9.75 8.51 8.91
CA ILE A 174 -8.89 7.86 7.93
C ILE A 174 -9.17 6.36 8.00
N ALA A 175 -9.71 5.81 6.92
CA ALA A 175 -9.97 4.39 6.76
C ALA A 175 -8.76 3.70 6.13
N ALA A 176 -7.81 3.28 6.96
CA ALA A 176 -6.64 2.49 6.55
C ALA A 176 -6.94 0.98 6.66
N THR A 177 -8.10 0.57 6.15
CA THR A 177 -8.69 -0.76 6.30
C THR A 177 -8.26 -1.77 5.23
N GLY A 178 -7.32 -1.34 4.36
CA GLY A 178 -6.84 -2.12 3.23
C GLY A 178 -7.69 -1.92 1.97
N GLN A 179 -7.40 -2.71 0.96
CA GLN A 179 -8.00 -2.56 -0.37
C GLN A 179 -8.24 -3.93 -0.99
N ARG A 180 -9.02 -3.98 -2.06
CA ARG A 180 -9.31 -5.18 -2.85
C ARG A 180 -9.03 -4.92 -4.33
N PRO A 181 -8.71 -5.95 -5.13
CA PRO A 181 -8.65 -5.80 -6.57
C PRO A 181 -10.06 -5.50 -7.13
N ASP A 182 -10.15 -4.56 -8.07
CA ASP A 182 -11.34 -4.42 -8.87
C ASP A 182 -11.37 -5.50 -9.96
N LEU A 183 -12.27 -6.46 -9.81
CA LEU A 183 -12.45 -7.58 -10.73
C LEU A 183 -13.57 -7.34 -11.75
N VAL A 184 -14.25 -6.20 -11.71
CA VAL A 184 -15.39 -5.90 -12.59
C VAL A 184 -14.97 -5.88 -14.06
N LEU A 185 -13.80 -5.31 -14.36
CA LEU A 185 -13.25 -5.26 -15.73
C LEU A 185 -12.99 -6.66 -16.33
N THR A 186 -12.69 -7.63 -15.51
CA THR A 186 -12.23 -8.97 -15.91
C THR A 186 -13.24 -10.08 -15.65
N ARG A 187 -14.45 -9.75 -15.23
CA ARG A 187 -15.49 -10.73 -14.82
C ARG A 187 -15.94 -11.71 -15.90
N GLU A 188 -15.74 -11.39 -17.18
CA GLU A 188 -16.06 -12.27 -18.31
C GLU A 188 -14.87 -13.17 -18.72
N LEU A 189 -13.71 -12.99 -18.10
CA LEU A 189 -12.52 -13.79 -18.39
C LEU A 189 -12.44 -15.01 -17.47
N ARG A 190 -11.78 -16.05 -17.95
CA ARG A 190 -11.53 -17.28 -17.17
C ARG A 190 -10.35 -17.08 -16.24
N LEU A 191 -10.58 -16.34 -15.16
CA LEU A 191 -9.59 -16.16 -14.12
C LEU A 191 -9.60 -17.33 -13.15
N ASP A 192 -8.41 -17.68 -12.64
CA ASP A 192 -8.26 -18.61 -11.52
C ASP A 192 -7.70 -17.80 -10.33
N LEU A 193 -8.57 -17.55 -9.35
CA LEU A 193 -8.28 -16.70 -8.20
C LEU A 193 -8.35 -17.53 -6.92
N ASP A 194 -7.49 -17.18 -5.96
CA ASP A 194 -7.63 -17.65 -4.59
C ASP A 194 -8.89 -17.02 -3.95
N PRO A 195 -9.81 -17.82 -3.44
CA PRO A 195 -11.11 -17.32 -2.97
C PRO A 195 -11.03 -16.45 -1.71
N TRP A 196 -9.95 -16.55 -0.95
CA TRP A 196 -9.76 -15.78 0.28
C TRP A 196 -8.92 -14.53 0.04
N LEU A 197 -7.79 -14.69 -0.67
CA LEU A 197 -6.88 -13.57 -0.96
C LEU A 197 -7.37 -12.72 -2.13
N GLU A 198 -8.20 -13.25 -3.03
CA GLU A 198 -8.54 -12.62 -4.31
C GLU A 198 -7.29 -12.34 -5.17
N SER A 199 -6.21 -13.04 -4.89
CA SER A 199 -4.97 -13.06 -5.65
C SER A 199 -5.05 -14.03 -6.82
N VAL A 200 -4.06 -14.01 -7.71
CA VAL A 200 -3.88 -15.13 -8.64
C VAL A 200 -3.69 -16.41 -7.83
N LYS A 201 -4.41 -17.48 -8.17
CA LYS A 201 -4.49 -18.69 -7.35
C LYS A 201 -3.13 -19.37 -7.15
N ALA A 202 -2.35 -19.49 -8.23
CA ALA A 202 -1.02 -20.09 -8.14
C ALA A 202 -0.05 -19.29 -7.26
N LEU A 203 -0.29 -17.98 -7.14
CA LEU A 203 0.48 -17.10 -6.28
C LEU A 203 0.03 -17.17 -4.81
N GLY A 204 -1.23 -17.47 -4.54
CA GLY A 204 -1.83 -17.44 -3.20
C GLY A 204 -0.98 -18.10 -2.12
N PRO A 205 -0.54 -19.38 -2.26
CA PRO A 205 0.27 -20.05 -1.26
C PRO A 205 1.64 -19.40 -0.98
N LEU A 206 2.18 -18.67 -1.96
CA LEU A 206 3.49 -18.02 -1.85
C LEU A 206 3.43 -16.68 -1.11
N ILE A 207 2.23 -16.12 -0.96
CA ILE A 207 2.03 -14.77 -0.41
C ILE A 207 1.08 -14.74 0.78
N ASP A 208 0.62 -15.90 1.26
CA ASP A 208 -0.30 -15.99 2.41
C ASP A 208 0.31 -15.28 3.62
N PRO A 209 -0.33 -14.23 4.15
CA PRO A 209 0.20 -13.47 5.29
C PRO A 209 0.22 -14.25 6.61
N ASN A 210 -0.35 -15.45 6.65
CA ASN A 210 -0.24 -16.34 7.81
C ASN A 210 1.06 -17.16 7.77
N GLU A 211 1.63 -17.37 6.57
CA GLU A 211 2.84 -18.16 6.34
C GLU A 211 4.05 -17.27 6.01
N HIS A 212 3.81 -16.11 5.36
CA HIS A 212 4.86 -15.25 4.81
C HIS A 212 4.76 -13.81 5.31
N SER A 213 5.92 -13.18 5.45
CA SER A 213 6.07 -11.73 5.63
C SER A 213 6.54 -11.06 4.33
N CYS A 214 6.54 -9.73 4.28
CA CYS A 214 7.02 -9.01 3.09
C CYS A 214 8.47 -9.32 2.72
N GLY A 215 9.30 -9.76 3.68
CA GLY A 215 10.73 -10.01 3.49
C GLY A 215 11.09 -11.44 3.07
N ASP A 216 10.14 -12.39 3.10
CA ASP A 216 10.41 -13.81 2.84
C ASP A 216 9.52 -14.44 1.74
N VAL A 217 8.78 -13.60 1.00
CA VAL A 217 7.99 -14.07 -0.14
C VAL A 217 8.93 -14.65 -1.23
N PRO A 218 8.72 -15.91 -1.66
CA PRO A 218 9.55 -16.52 -2.68
C PRO A 218 9.49 -15.76 -4.02
N PRO A 219 10.56 -15.78 -4.81
CA PRO A 219 10.52 -15.26 -6.19
C PRO A 219 9.42 -15.95 -7.00
N HIS A 220 8.69 -15.17 -7.79
CA HIS A 220 7.61 -15.66 -8.66
C HIS A 220 7.48 -14.78 -9.91
N GLY A 221 6.99 -15.36 -10.99
CA GLY A 221 6.95 -14.70 -12.30
C GLY A 221 5.75 -15.11 -13.13
N HIS A 222 5.94 -15.16 -14.45
CA HIS A 222 4.86 -15.36 -15.42
C HIS A 222 4.03 -16.61 -15.17
N ARG A 223 4.59 -17.68 -14.59
CA ARG A 223 3.88 -18.94 -14.33
C ARG A 223 2.81 -18.77 -13.27
N GLU A 224 3.17 -18.13 -12.16
CA GLU A 224 2.28 -17.88 -11.03
C GLU A 224 1.29 -16.73 -11.30
N LEU A 225 1.55 -15.90 -12.32
CA LEU A 225 0.74 -14.73 -12.67
C LEU A 225 -0.21 -14.97 -13.84
N SER A 226 -0.14 -16.16 -14.44
CA SER A 226 -1.02 -16.55 -15.57
C SER A 226 -2.37 -17.03 -15.08
N HIS A 227 -3.35 -16.96 -15.98
CA HIS A 227 -4.70 -17.47 -15.77
C HIS A 227 -5.05 -18.51 -16.85
N PRO A 228 -6.14 -19.30 -16.68
CA PRO A 228 -6.68 -20.13 -17.74
C PRO A 228 -7.08 -19.34 -19.01
N GLU A 229 -7.30 -18.02 -18.89
CA GLU A 229 -7.47 -17.12 -20.03
C GLU A 229 -6.14 -16.92 -20.75
N PRO A 230 -5.97 -17.41 -22.01
CA PRO A 230 -4.70 -17.33 -22.70
C PRO A 230 -4.22 -15.90 -22.94
N GLY A 231 -2.96 -15.63 -22.59
CA GLY A 231 -2.34 -14.31 -22.80
C GLY A 231 -2.85 -13.22 -21.86
N PHE A 232 -3.55 -13.57 -20.77
CA PHE A 232 -3.94 -12.64 -19.73
C PHE A 232 -3.09 -12.85 -18.48
N TYR A 233 -2.56 -11.75 -17.93
CA TYR A 233 -1.73 -11.74 -16.74
C TYR A 233 -2.20 -10.62 -15.79
N THR A 234 -2.19 -10.91 -14.49
CA THR A 234 -2.37 -9.91 -13.44
C THR A 234 -1.02 -9.66 -12.77
N VAL A 235 -0.58 -8.40 -12.70
CA VAL A 235 0.73 -8.02 -12.13
C VAL A 235 0.61 -6.90 -11.11
N GLY A 236 1.71 -6.67 -10.38
CA GLY A 236 1.78 -5.65 -9.35
C GLY A 236 0.92 -6.00 -8.14
N ILE A 237 0.58 -4.99 -7.35
CA ILE A 237 -0.21 -5.18 -6.12
C ILE A 237 -1.55 -5.89 -6.37
N LYS A 238 -2.13 -5.74 -7.57
CA LYS A 238 -3.38 -6.41 -7.94
C LYS A 238 -3.25 -7.93 -7.94
N SER A 239 -2.10 -8.47 -8.35
CA SER A 239 -1.86 -9.92 -8.35
C SER A 239 -1.87 -10.52 -6.94
N TYR A 240 -1.57 -9.71 -5.93
CA TYR A 240 -1.59 -10.09 -4.52
C TYR A 240 -3.00 -10.04 -3.90
N GLY A 241 -3.95 -9.44 -4.59
CA GLY A 241 -5.32 -9.33 -4.09
C GLY A 241 -5.37 -8.55 -2.77
N ARG A 242 -5.70 -9.24 -1.69
CA ARG A 242 -5.79 -8.68 -0.32
C ARG A 242 -4.53 -8.91 0.52
N ALA A 243 -3.54 -9.66 0.02
CA ALA A 243 -2.34 -9.95 0.77
C ALA A 243 -1.49 -8.67 0.95
N PRO A 244 -1.10 -8.33 2.19
CA PRO A 244 -0.35 -7.11 2.48
C PRO A 244 1.17 -7.26 2.27
N THR A 245 1.61 -8.41 1.73
CA THR A 245 3.03 -8.78 1.61
C THR A 245 3.71 -8.27 0.34
N PHE A 246 3.02 -7.44 -0.47
CA PHE A 246 3.55 -6.91 -1.72
C PHE A 246 4.63 -5.86 -1.51
N LEU A 247 5.73 -6.00 -2.25
CA LEU A 247 6.79 -5.01 -2.39
C LEU A 247 6.90 -4.56 -3.86
N LEU A 248 7.22 -3.29 -4.07
CA LEU A 248 7.34 -2.72 -5.42
C LEU A 248 8.41 -3.45 -6.26
N LEU A 249 9.51 -3.88 -5.62
CA LEU A 249 10.57 -4.66 -6.26
C LEU A 249 10.04 -5.99 -6.81
N THR A 250 9.18 -6.67 -6.06
CA THR A 250 8.47 -7.87 -6.53
C THR A 250 7.66 -7.57 -7.80
N GLY A 251 6.99 -6.41 -7.83
CA GLY A 251 6.24 -5.98 -9.01
C GLY A 251 7.12 -5.76 -10.24
N TYR A 252 8.31 -5.24 -10.08
CA TYR A 252 9.26 -5.07 -11.19
C TYR A 252 9.68 -6.42 -11.76
N GLU A 253 9.98 -7.39 -10.92
CA GLU A 253 10.35 -8.73 -11.36
C GLU A 253 9.18 -9.46 -12.03
N GLN A 254 7.96 -9.32 -11.51
CA GLN A 254 6.75 -9.81 -12.15
C GLN A 254 6.62 -9.29 -13.59
N VAL A 255 6.74 -7.98 -13.77
CA VAL A 255 6.60 -7.34 -15.08
C VAL A 255 7.70 -7.78 -16.04
N ARG A 256 8.95 -7.88 -15.56
CA ARG A 256 10.09 -8.37 -16.34
C ARG A 256 9.83 -9.79 -16.86
N SER A 257 9.43 -10.70 -15.97
CA SER A 257 9.16 -12.10 -16.30
C SER A 257 7.99 -12.23 -17.29
N VAL A 258 6.88 -11.56 -17.06
CA VAL A 258 5.70 -11.56 -17.95
C VAL A 258 6.04 -10.97 -19.33
N ALA A 259 6.80 -9.87 -19.38
CA ALA A 259 7.21 -9.26 -20.64
C ALA A 259 8.09 -10.22 -21.47
N ALA A 260 9.04 -10.92 -20.84
CA ALA A 260 9.87 -11.93 -21.47
C ALA A 260 9.02 -13.09 -22.03
N ALA A 261 8.05 -13.59 -21.26
CA ALA A 261 7.13 -14.65 -21.70
C ALA A 261 6.31 -14.22 -22.92
N ILE A 262 5.77 -13.00 -22.93
CA ILE A 262 5.01 -12.45 -24.08
C ILE A 262 5.92 -12.29 -25.31
N ALA A 263 7.19 -11.95 -25.12
CA ALA A 263 8.18 -11.86 -26.19
C ALA A 263 8.61 -13.22 -26.73
N GLY A 264 8.33 -14.33 -26.02
CA GLY A 264 8.73 -15.68 -26.39
C GLY A 264 10.10 -16.09 -25.84
N ASP A 265 10.76 -15.24 -25.05
CA ASP A 265 12.00 -15.59 -24.36
C ASP A 265 11.68 -16.29 -23.02
N MET A 266 11.40 -17.59 -23.15
CA MET A 266 11.01 -18.40 -21.99
C MET A 266 12.17 -18.60 -21.01
N ALA A 267 13.41 -18.60 -21.48
CA ALA A 267 14.58 -18.71 -20.61
C ALA A 267 14.68 -17.49 -19.67
N ALA A 268 14.55 -16.29 -20.21
CA ALA A 268 14.51 -15.06 -19.42
C ALA A 268 13.23 -14.99 -18.53
N ALA A 269 12.09 -15.47 -19.04
CA ALA A 269 10.84 -15.47 -18.28
C ALA A 269 10.92 -16.35 -17.03
N ASP A 270 11.54 -17.53 -17.15
CA ASP A 270 11.69 -18.51 -16.06
C ASP A 270 12.83 -18.14 -15.09
N ALA A 271 13.78 -17.31 -15.52
CA ALA A 271 14.89 -16.85 -14.67
C ALA A 271 14.41 -15.77 -13.68
N VAL A 272 13.49 -16.15 -12.77
CA VAL A 272 12.91 -15.23 -11.79
C VAL A 272 13.88 -15.04 -10.63
N GLN A 273 14.18 -13.79 -10.30
CA GLN A 273 15.07 -13.39 -9.21
C GLN A 273 14.42 -12.29 -8.38
N LEU A 274 14.44 -12.44 -7.07
CA LEU A 274 14.01 -11.41 -6.14
C LEU A 274 15.12 -11.20 -5.12
N VAL A 275 15.88 -10.13 -5.34
CA VAL A 275 16.86 -9.65 -4.37
C VAL A 275 16.21 -8.47 -3.63
N LEU A 276 15.80 -8.68 -2.40
CA LEU A 276 15.24 -7.62 -1.57
C LEU A 276 16.36 -6.68 -1.14
N PRO A 277 16.18 -5.35 -1.25
CA PRO A 277 17.15 -4.41 -0.75
C PRO A 277 17.19 -4.48 0.79
N GLU A 278 18.37 -4.30 1.36
CA GLU A 278 18.53 -4.18 2.82
C GLU A 278 17.75 -2.99 3.39
N THR A 279 17.50 -1.97 2.57
CA THR A 279 16.66 -0.81 2.92
C THR A 279 15.24 -1.03 2.40
N GLY A 280 14.29 -1.24 3.30
CA GLY A 280 12.89 -1.48 2.94
C GLY A 280 12.26 -0.34 2.12
N VAL A 281 11.52 -0.70 1.07
CA VAL A 281 10.90 0.23 0.11
C VAL A 281 9.47 0.61 0.53
N CYS A 282 9.12 0.46 1.81
CA CYS A 282 7.77 0.77 2.31
C CYS A 282 7.64 2.18 2.90
N THR A 283 8.68 3.00 2.84
CA THR A 283 8.66 4.35 3.43
C THR A 283 8.71 5.42 2.35
N VAL A 284 7.71 6.27 2.32
CA VAL A 284 7.86 7.63 1.77
C VAL A 284 8.62 8.40 2.84
N PRO A 285 9.82 8.97 2.56
CA PRO A 285 10.55 9.72 3.59
C PRO A 285 9.73 10.94 4.03
N ALA A 286 9.25 10.92 5.25
CA ALA A 286 8.77 12.12 5.91
C ALA A 286 9.98 13.00 6.25
N SER A 287 10.10 14.13 5.56
CA SER A 287 11.11 15.19 5.72
C SER A 287 12.29 15.16 4.75
N PHE A 288 12.14 15.91 3.66
CA PHE A 288 13.26 16.44 2.89
C PHE A 288 13.87 17.66 3.63
N SER A 289 14.76 17.40 4.56
CA SER A 289 15.69 18.42 5.05
C SER A 289 17.07 17.81 5.17
N GLY A 290 17.89 18.00 4.14
CA GLY A 290 19.29 17.63 4.17
C GLY A 290 19.76 17.10 2.82
N SER A 291 20.66 17.81 2.18
CA SER A 291 21.34 17.47 0.93
C SER A 291 22.15 16.17 1.11
N ALA A 292 21.62 15.06 0.65
CA ALA A 292 22.40 13.86 0.35
C ALA A 292 22.16 13.49 -1.13
N SER A 293 23.19 13.08 -1.82
CA SER A 293 23.16 12.68 -3.23
C SER A 293 22.13 11.56 -3.42
N LYS A 294 21.10 11.84 -4.21
CA LYS A 294 20.00 10.91 -4.45
C LYS A 294 20.40 9.88 -5.49
N GLY A 295 20.31 8.59 -5.16
CA GLY A 295 20.26 7.52 -6.18
C GLY A 295 19.01 7.65 -7.05
N CYS A 296 19.03 7.08 -8.27
CA CYS A 296 17.94 7.19 -9.26
C CYS A 296 16.58 6.65 -8.80
N CYS A 297 16.51 5.93 -7.68
CA CYS A 297 15.28 5.37 -7.09
C CYS A 297 14.95 5.98 -5.71
N GLY A 298 15.53 7.14 -5.35
CA GLY A 298 15.24 7.87 -4.12
C GLY A 298 15.92 7.35 -2.84
N GLY A 299 16.69 6.25 -2.92
CA GLY A 299 17.52 5.73 -1.83
C GLY A 299 18.96 6.30 -1.84
N PRO A 300 19.78 6.01 -0.81
CA PRO A 300 21.20 6.30 -0.85
C PRO A 300 21.85 5.63 -2.07
N ALA A 301 22.87 6.28 -2.64
CA ALA A 301 23.58 5.74 -3.81
C ALA A 301 24.17 4.37 -3.47
N ALA A 302 23.96 3.39 -4.36
CA ALA A 302 24.55 2.07 -4.19
C ALA A 302 26.08 2.18 -4.20
N GLU A 303 26.74 1.61 -3.19
CA GLU A 303 28.20 1.60 -3.08
C GLU A 303 28.88 0.55 -3.98
N ALA A 304 28.12 -0.37 -4.57
CA ALA A 304 28.66 -1.38 -5.48
C ALA A 304 29.09 -0.78 -6.81
N VAL A 305 30.33 -1.01 -7.20
CA VAL A 305 30.99 -0.39 -8.40
C VAL A 305 30.30 -0.75 -9.73
N ASP A 306 29.56 -1.84 -9.77
CA ASP A 306 28.80 -2.41 -10.89
C ASP A 306 27.31 -2.07 -10.88
N ALA A 307 26.83 -1.31 -9.90
CA ALA A 307 25.45 -0.86 -9.88
C ALA A 307 25.19 0.13 -11.06
N CYS A 308 24.07 -0.06 -11.76
CA CYS A 308 23.67 0.76 -12.91
C CYS A 308 23.73 2.27 -12.63
N CYS A 309 23.36 2.70 -11.43
CA CYS A 309 23.39 4.12 -11.02
C CYS A 309 24.81 4.66 -10.87
N VAL A 310 25.76 3.85 -10.40
CA VAL A 310 27.17 4.22 -10.27
C VAL A 310 27.82 4.30 -11.66
N ALA A 311 27.55 3.32 -12.51
CA ALA A 311 28.02 3.30 -13.89
C ALA A 311 27.47 4.48 -14.71
N ASP A 312 26.22 4.88 -14.51
CA ASP A 312 25.60 6.04 -15.15
C ASP A 312 26.23 7.35 -14.67
N ALA A 313 26.48 7.51 -13.39
CA ALA A 313 27.14 8.68 -12.82
C ALA A 313 28.58 8.82 -13.35
N GLN A 314 29.34 7.74 -13.35
CA GLN A 314 30.72 7.73 -13.88
C GLN A 314 30.79 8.00 -15.39
N ALA A 315 29.81 7.49 -16.16
CA ALA A 315 29.73 7.77 -17.61
C ALA A 315 29.46 9.26 -17.85
N LYS A 316 28.59 9.90 -17.09
CA LYS A 316 28.27 11.33 -17.17
C LYS A 316 29.44 12.22 -16.75
N GLU A 317 30.14 11.87 -15.68
CA GLU A 317 31.39 12.56 -15.29
C GLU A 317 32.49 12.46 -16.37
N GLY A 318 32.52 11.35 -17.08
CA GLY A 318 33.43 11.13 -18.23
C GLY A 318 32.92 11.71 -19.55
N GLY A 319 31.86 12.51 -19.58
CA GLY A 319 31.26 13.13 -20.76
C GLY A 319 30.61 12.18 -21.76
N LYS A 320 30.25 10.97 -21.32
CA LYS A 320 29.52 9.95 -22.11
C LYS A 320 28.04 10.00 -21.82
N ALA A 321 27.21 9.54 -22.76
CA ALA A 321 25.77 9.37 -22.52
C ALA A 321 25.57 8.27 -21.49
N GLY A 322 24.88 8.59 -20.37
CA GLY A 322 24.48 7.60 -19.37
C GLY A 322 23.28 6.76 -19.82
N CYS A 323 22.79 5.88 -18.94
CA CYS A 323 21.67 4.97 -19.22
C CYS A 323 20.30 5.67 -19.35
N GLY A 324 20.22 6.99 -19.25
CA GLY A 324 19.00 7.76 -19.46
C GLY A 324 18.06 7.86 -18.25
N CYS A 325 18.48 7.43 -17.06
CA CYS A 325 17.65 7.43 -15.83
C CYS A 325 17.37 8.83 -15.25
N SER A 326 17.84 9.93 -15.85
CA SER A 326 17.74 11.29 -15.33
C SER A 326 17.08 12.31 -16.26
N ALA A 327 16.33 11.88 -17.26
CA ALA A 327 15.59 12.80 -18.13
C ALA A 327 14.13 12.93 -17.66
N ALA A 328 13.91 13.66 -16.56
CA ALA A 328 12.68 14.38 -16.27
C ALA A 328 13.02 15.47 -15.25
N ALA A 329 13.24 16.69 -15.78
CA ALA A 329 13.14 17.94 -15.04
C ALA A 329 11.74 18.50 -15.22
#